data_20c3e8789efb1b6ec0d0a62b11a9c5bd
#
_entry.id   20c3e8789efb1b6ec0d0a62b11a9c5bd
#
_cell.length_a   1.000
_cell.length_b   1.000
_cell.length_c   1.000
_cell.angle_alpha   90.00
_cell.angle_beta   90.00
_cell.angle_gamma   90.00
#
_symmetry.space_group_name_H-M   'P 1'
#
loop_
_entity.id
_entity.type
_entity.pdbx_description
1 polymer ?
#
loop_
_entity_poly.entity_id
_entity_poly.type
_entity_poly.pdbx_seq_one_letter_code
_entity_poly.pdbx_strand_id
1 'polypeptide(L)'
;MSDKRKKAVAALSGGVDSSTAAALALEAGYEVVGATLRLRHPDPEFSAAQVCASKNDEAAVEQVCRALGIAHRYLDEYPAFEAEILRPAAEEYAAGRTPNPCCRCNPGIKFGKLIEFARSIGAERIITGHYAKLSRRPDGVCELRRGDDRRKDQSYFLYRLGQRELAMAEFPVGAMEKEAVRAVAARYGFVTSDKPDSQDACFQVPGECFSETLRKLCHLPARPGSFLYRGKIVGRHSGIHQYTIGQRKGLNVALGVPAYVAAIDPVSGDITLETNPEALLSAGFVLRDLHWQSGRAPEDDGTLLVQIRYRSSGEPCRLEQFPGGCRVFPLRPLRAVTPGQSAVFYRDDLLLGGGVIDHAD
;
A
#
# COMPACT_ATOMS: atom_id res chain seq x y z
N MET A 1 -17.10 9.20 -39.80
CA MET A 1 -15.85 9.25 -39.02
C MET A 1 -15.83 7.99 -38.13
N SER A 2 -14.90 7.10 -38.32
CA SER A 2 -14.80 5.88 -37.47
C SER A 2 -14.56 6.32 -36.03
N ASP A 3 -15.54 6.03 -35.18
CA ASP A 3 -15.43 6.27 -33.73
C ASP A 3 -14.35 5.28 -33.16
N LYS A 4 -13.10 5.75 -33.21
CA LYS A 4 -11.96 4.93 -32.78
C LYS A 4 -12.08 4.74 -31.26
N ARG A 5 -12.40 3.53 -30.82
CA ARG A 5 -12.49 3.20 -29.39
C ARG A 5 -11.22 3.65 -28.68
N LYS A 6 -11.36 4.27 -27.52
CA LYS A 6 -10.21 4.64 -26.67
C LYS A 6 -9.53 3.37 -26.18
N LYS A 7 -8.20 3.32 -26.34
CA LYS A 7 -7.42 2.16 -25.87
C LYS A 7 -7.08 2.31 -24.40
N ALA A 8 -7.17 1.21 -23.65
CA ALA A 8 -6.83 1.13 -22.23
C ALA A 8 -5.98 -0.09 -21.92
N VAL A 9 -5.10 0.04 -20.92
CA VAL A 9 -4.34 -1.07 -20.32
C VAL A 9 -5.04 -1.48 -19.03
N ALA A 10 -5.48 -2.73 -18.92
CA ALA A 10 -6.00 -3.30 -17.68
C ALA A 10 -4.88 -4.02 -16.92
N ALA A 11 -4.59 -3.55 -15.71
CA ALA A 11 -3.65 -4.19 -14.80
C ALA A 11 -4.25 -5.47 -14.21
N LEU A 12 -3.78 -6.62 -14.63
CA LEU A 12 -4.28 -7.92 -14.19
C LEU A 12 -3.32 -8.57 -13.19
N SER A 13 -3.82 -8.88 -12.00
CA SER A 13 -3.05 -9.50 -10.90
C SER A 13 -3.44 -10.95 -10.62
N GLY A 14 -4.40 -11.52 -11.39
CA GLY A 14 -4.99 -12.82 -11.10
C GLY A 14 -6.00 -12.82 -9.92
N GLY A 15 -6.41 -11.65 -9.46
CA GLY A 15 -7.46 -11.46 -8.46
C GLY A 15 -8.79 -11.02 -9.09
N VAL A 16 -9.90 -11.23 -8.36
CA VAL A 16 -11.27 -10.92 -8.81
C VAL A 16 -11.45 -9.44 -9.15
N ASP A 17 -10.86 -8.52 -8.38
CA ASP A 17 -11.04 -7.08 -8.55
C ASP A 17 -10.45 -6.58 -9.87
N SER A 18 -9.24 -7.01 -10.20
CA SER A 18 -8.57 -6.64 -11.45
C SER A 18 -9.26 -7.25 -12.69
N SER A 19 -9.74 -8.49 -12.57
CA SER A 19 -10.50 -9.16 -13.63
C SER A 19 -11.82 -8.46 -13.91
N THR A 20 -12.55 -8.10 -12.85
CA THR A 20 -13.81 -7.35 -12.96
C THR A 20 -13.58 -5.96 -13.52
N ALA A 21 -12.52 -5.25 -13.08
CA ALA A 21 -12.20 -3.93 -13.62
C ALA A 21 -11.94 -3.96 -15.13
N ALA A 22 -11.27 -5.01 -15.64
CA ALA A 22 -11.06 -5.20 -17.07
C ALA A 22 -12.37 -5.44 -17.84
N ALA A 23 -13.28 -6.26 -17.29
CA ALA A 23 -14.59 -6.52 -17.88
C ALA A 23 -15.44 -5.23 -17.96
N LEU A 24 -15.49 -4.46 -16.87
CA LEU A 24 -16.22 -3.19 -16.83
C LEU A 24 -15.65 -2.15 -17.81
N ALA A 25 -14.33 -2.15 -18.02
CA ALA A 25 -13.72 -1.28 -19.03
C ALA A 25 -14.15 -1.64 -20.47
N LEU A 26 -14.29 -2.94 -20.77
CA LEU A 26 -14.85 -3.39 -22.06
C LEU A 26 -16.31 -2.97 -22.21
N GLU A 27 -17.15 -3.14 -21.17
CA GLU A 27 -18.55 -2.67 -21.15
C GLU A 27 -18.64 -1.16 -21.35
N ALA A 28 -17.68 -0.39 -20.81
CA ALA A 28 -17.57 1.05 -21.03
C ALA A 28 -17.08 1.44 -22.44
N GLY A 29 -16.80 0.47 -23.33
CA GLY A 29 -16.44 0.69 -24.72
C GLY A 29 -14.96 0.90 -24.99
N TYR A 30 -14.06 0.64 -24.04
CA TYR A 30 -12.63 0.68 -24.29
C TYR A 30 -12.15 -0.50 -25.17
N GLU A 31 -11.11 -0.26 -25.96
CA GLU A 31 -10.25 -1.33 -26.50
C GLU A 31 -9.24 -1.69 -25.40
N VAL A 32 -9.39 -2.86 -24.78
CA VAL A 32 -8.61 -3.24 -23.61
C VAL A 32 -7.47 -4.17 -23.98
N VAL A 33 -6.27 -3.87 -23.46
CA VAL A 33 -5.09 -4.77 -23.47
C VAL A 33 -4.76 -5.10 -22.01
N GLY A 34 -4.69 -6.39 -21.67
CA GLY A 34 -4.26 -6.84 -20.35
C GLY A 34 -2.75 -6.68 -20.16
N ALA A 35 -2.32 -6.26 -18.97
CA ALA A 35 -0.92 -6.25 -18.57
C ALA A 35 -0.74 -6.79 -17.15
N THR A 36 0.26 -7.64 -16.96
CA THR A 36 0.64 -8.19 -15.65
C THR A 36 2.09 -7.84 -15.35
N LEU A 37 2.31 -7.14 -14.25
CA LEU A 37 3.66 -6.91 -13.73
C LEU A 37 4.18 -8.17 -13.06
N ARG A 38 5.26 -8.72 -13.57
CA ARG A 38 6.00 -9.80 -12.92
C ARG A 38 6.99 -9.21 -11.95
N LEU A 39 6.72 -9.39 -10.66
CA LEU A 39 7.51 -8.85 -9.55
C LEU A 39 8.15 -9.99 -8.74
N ARG A 40 8.37 -11.14 -9.37
CA ARG A 40 8.94 -12.32 -8.73
C ARG A 40 10.45 -12.27 -8.70
N HIS A 41 11.01 -12.78 -7.61
CA HIS A 41 12.43 -13.05 -7.54
C HIS A 41 12.84 -14.05 -8.65
N PRO A 42 13.96 -13.82 -9.37
CA PRO A 42 14.41 -14.72 -10.43
C PRO A 42 14.81 -16.10 -9.90
N ASP A 43 15.28 -16.20 -8.64
CA ASP A 43 15.61 -17.46 -8.00
C ASP A 43 14.33 -18.28 -7.72
N PRO A 44 14.25 -19.54 -8.22
CA PRO A 44 13.11 -20.41 -8.00
C PRO A 44 12.80 -20.70 -6.53
N GLU A 45 13.80 -20.75 -5.65
CA GLU A 45 13.62 -21.01 -4.22
C GLU A 45 12.78 -19.89 -3.58
N PHE A 46 13.10 -18.64 -3.84
CA PHE A 46 12.32 -17.50 -3.35
C PHE A 46 11.00 -17.34 -4.09
N SER A 47 10.97 -17.54 -5.42
CA SER A 47 9.76 -17.33 -6.22
C SER A 47 8.67 -18.38 -5.95
N ALA A 48 9.03 -19.61 -5.61
CA ALA A 48 8.07 -20.66 -5.27
C ALA A 48 7.31 -20.39 -3.98
N ALA A 49 7.90 -19.62 -3.07
CA ALA A 49 7.34 -19.26 -1.77
C ALA A 49 6.45 -18.01 -1.80
N GLN A 50 6.48 -17.20 -2.87
CA GLN A 50 5.69 -15.96 -2.94
C GLN A 50 4.20 -16.21 -3.18
N VAL A 51 3.35 -15.50 -2.44
CA VAL A 51 1.87 -15.67 -2.48
C VAL A 51 1.25 -15.10 -3.77
N CYS A 52 1.74 -13.96 -4.25
CA CYS A 52 1.21 -13.28 -5.43
C CYS A 52 2.02 -13.56 -6.68
N ALA A 53 1.37 -13.49 -7.84
CA ALA A 53 1.94 -13.83 -9.14
C ALA A 53 2.40 -15.32 -9.20
N SER A 54 1.71 -16.21 -8.50
CA SER A 54 1.93 -17.65 -8.58
C SER A 54 1.62 -18.17 -10.00
N LYS A 55 2.09 -19.36 -10.36
CA LYS A 55 1.68 -19.99 -11.64
C LYS A 55 0.16 -20.09 -11.76
N ASN A 56 -0.56 -20.24 -10.61
CA ASN A 56 -2.02 -20.24 -10.57
C ASN A 56 -2.60 -18.85 -10.89
N ASP A 57 -1.92 -17.76 -10.50
CA ASP A 57 -2.35 -16.41 -10.84
C ASP A 57 -2.16 -16.13 -12.34
N GLU A 58 -1.06 -16.58 -12.93
CA GLU A 58 -0.82 -16.48 -14.37
C GLU A 58 -1.89 -17.26 -15.17
N ALA A 59 -2.19 -18.50 -14.77
CA ALA A 59 -3.26 -19.28 -15.38
C ALA A 59 -4.63 -18.61 -15.27
N ALA A 60 -4.93 -18.00 -14.11
CA ALA A 60 -6.16 -17.24 -13.91
C ALA A 60 -6.23 -16.00 -14.82
N VAL A 61 -5.11 -15.26 -14.96
CA VAL A 61 -5.02 -14.12 -15.89
C VAL A 61 -5.27 -14.56 -17.33
N GLU A 62 -4.65 -15.65 -17.76
CA GLU A 62 -4.84 -16.19 -19.12
C GLU A 62 -6.30 -16.60 -19.38
N GLN A 63 -6.95 -17.22 -18.39
CA GLN A 63 -8.37 -17.59 -18.48
C GLN A 63 -9.25 -16.33 -18.61
N VAL A 64 -9.00 -15.31 -17.79
CA VAL A 64 -9.71 -14.02 -17.85
C VAL A 64 -9.52 -13.35 -19.21
N CYS A 65 -8.29 -13.31 -19.73
CA CYS A 65 -8.00 -12.70 -21.02
C CYS A 65 -8.71 -13.45 -22.17
N ARG A 66 -8.74 -14.79 -22.14
CA ARG A 66 -9.50 -15.61 -23.11
C ARG A 66 -10.99 -15.35 -23.02
N ALA A 67 -11.56 -15.29 -21.82
CA ALA A 67 -12.99 -15.03 -21.61
C ALA A 67 -13.40 -13.64 -22.11
N LEU A 68 -12.51 -12.64 -21.97
CA LEU A 68 -12.73 -11.26 -22.42
C LEU A 68 -12.36 -11.05 -23.90
N GLY A 69 -11.67 -11.98 -24.55
CA GLY A 69 -11.17 -11.80 -25.92
C GLY A 69 -10.11 -10.71 -26.05
N ILE A 70 -9.32 -10.45 -25.02
CA ILE A 70 -8.30 -9.39 -25.00
C ILE A 70 -6.89 -9.95 -25.13
N ALA A 71 -6.00 -9.18 -25.79
CA ALA A 71 -4.57 -9.44 -25.80
C ALA A 71 -3.97 -9.19 -24.41
N HIS A 72 -2.89 -9.91 -24.09
CA HIS A 72 -2.19 -9.80 -22.82
C HIS A 72 -0.68 -9.66 -22.98
N ARG A 73 -0.02 -8.96 -22.06
CA ARG A 73 1.43 -8.81 -21.96
C ARG A 73 1.91 -8.97 -20.53
N TYR A 74 3.01 -9.68 -20.36
CA TYR A 74 3.77 -9.69 -19.11
C TYR A 74 4.86 -8.63 -19.19
N LEU A 75 5.05 -7.91 -18.09
CA LEU A 75 6.09 -6.90 -17.91
C LEU A 75 7.00 -7.36 -16.77
N ASP A 76 8.23 -7.71 -17.08
CA ASP A 76 9.19 -8.22 -16.11
C ASP A 76 9.90 -7.05 -15.43
N GLU A 77 9.42 -6.65 -14.25
CA GLU A 77 9.84 -5.45 -13.53
C GLU A 77 10.47 -5.76 -12.16
N TYR A 78 10.92 -7.00 -11.94
CA TYR A 78 11.55 -7.38 -10.68
C TYR A 78 12.79 -6.52 -10.33
N PRO A 79 13.73 -6.23 -11.25
CA PRO A 79 14.91 -5.43 -10.90
C PRO A 79 14.56 -4.03 -10.39
N ALA A 80 13.60 -3.34 -11.03
CA ALA A 80 13.12 -2.04 -10.58
C ALA A 80 12.38 -2.16 -9.24
N PHE A 81 11.55 -3.18 -9.08
CA PHE A 81 10.82 -3.46 -7.84
C PHE A 81 11.76 -3.74 -6.67
N GLU A 82 12.81 -4.51 -6.88
CA GLU A 82 13.83 -4.76 -5.85
C GLU A 82 14.53 -3.47 -5.45
N ALA A 83 15.05 -2.72 -6.43
CA ALA A 83 15.84 -1.53 -6.17
C ALA A 83 15.04 -0.39 -5.54
N GLU A 84 13.81 -0.17 -5.99
CA GLU A 84 13.00 0.99 -5.59
C GLU A 84 12.07 0.70 -4.40
N ILE A 85 11.69 -0.56 -4.18
CA ILE A 85 10.67 -0.93 -3.18
C ILE A 85 11.21 -1.86 -2.11
N LEU A 86 11.79 -3.03 -2.49
CA LEU A 86 12.17 -4.04 -1.51
C LEU A 86 13.37 -3.61 -0.68
N ARG A 87 14.44 -3.15 -1.34
CA ARG A 87 15.68 -2.74 -0.66
C ARG A 87 15.46 -1.55 0.27
N PRO A 88 14.83 -0.42 -0.16
CA PRO A 88 14.53 0.68 0.75
C PRO A 88 13.65 0.27 1.93
N ALA A 89 12.66 -0.61 1.71
CA ALA A 89 11.82 -1.10 2.80
C ALA A 89 12.61 -1.97 3.79
N ALA A 90 13.51 -2.84 3.30
CA ALA A 90 14.36 -3.66 4.15
C ALA A 90 15.33 -2.81 5.00
N GLU A 91 15.89 -1.75 4.41
CA GLU A 91 16.77 -0.79 5.09
C GLU A 91 16.02 -0.01 6.18
N GLU A 92 14.78 0.42 5.92
CA GLU A 92 13.92 1.04 6.94
C GLU A 92 13.67 0.10 8.13
N TYR A 93 13.37 -1.18 7.87
CA TYR A 93 13.23 -2.17 8.94
C TYR A 93 14.54 -2.41 9.71
N ALA A 94 15.66 -2.45 9.02
CA ALA A 94 16.97 -2.56 9.66
C ALA A 94 17.31 -1.34 10.54
N ALA A 95 16.72 -0.19 10.24
CA ALA A 95 16.78 1.05 11.03
C ALA A 95 15.70 1.13 12.13
N GLY A 96 14.99 0.05 12.44
CA GLY A 96 13.94 0.01 13.47
C GLY A 96 12.66 0.77 13.09
N ARG A 97 12.48 1.11 11.82
CA ARG A 97 11.30 1.79 11.28
C ARG A 97 10.36 0.76 10.65
N THR A 98 9.11 1.11 10.46
CA THR A 98 8.11 0.21 9.87
C THR A 98 7.53 0.82 8.61
N PRO A 99 8.12 0.60 7.44
CA PRO A 99 7.69 1.21 6.17
C PRO A 99 6.37 0.64 5.66
N ASN A 100 5.72 1.39 4.74
CA ASN A 100 4.61 0.91 3.93
C ASN A 100 5.03 0.88 2.44
N PRO A 101 5.61 -0.22 1.96
CA PRO A 101 6.11 -0.29 0.60
C PRO A 101 5.01 -0.17 -0.46
N CYS A 102 3.74 -0.53 -0.16
CA CYS A 102 2.63 -0.40 -1.10
C CYS A 102 2.38 1.05 -1.52
N CYS A 103 2.59 2.02 -0.60
CA CYS A 103 2.44 3.44 -0.91
C CYS A 103 3.51 3.96 -1.88
N ARG A 104 4.70 3.36 -1.89
CA ARG A 104 5.77 3.63 -2.87
C ARG A 104 5.60 2.85 -4.17
N CYS A 105 5.17 1.58 -4.06
CA CYS A 105 5.00 0.69 -5.21
C CYS A 105 3.92 1.20 -6.18
N ASN A 106 2.83 1.78 -5.66
CA ASN A 106 1.75 2.25 -6.54
C ASN A 106 2.25 3.32 -7.54
N PRO A 107 2.84 4.48 -7.14
CA PRO A 107 3.30 5.46 -8.11
C PRO A 107 4.50 4.99 -8.94
N GLY A 108 5.51 4.38 -8.33
CA GLY A 108 6.78 4.02 -9.00
C GLY A 108 6.61 2.84 -9.94
N ILE A 109 6.25 1.70 -9.40
CA ILE A 109 6.22 0.45 -10.16
C ILE A 109 4.87 0.26 -10.85
N LYS A 110 3.74 0.22 -10.11
CA LYS A 110 2.46 -0.12 -10.74
C LYS A 110 2.07 0.92 -11.78
N PHE A 111 1.84 2.17 -11.37
CA PHE A 111 1.43 3.20 -12.33
C PHE A 111 2.58 3.63 -13.24
N GLY A 112 3.80 3.77 -12.73
CA GLY A 112 4.96 4.16 -13.52
C GLY A 112 5.16 3.25 -14.72
N LYS A 113 5.32 1.94 -14.48
CA LYS A 113 5.57 0.94 -15.55
C LYS A 113 4.35 0.70 -16.45
N LEU A 114 3.14 0.73 -15.88
CA LEU A 114 1.93 0.62 -16.70
C LEU A 114 1.72 1.86 -17.59
N ILE A 115 2.09 3.07 -17.15
CA ILE A 115 2.06 4.28 -17.97
C ILE A 115 3.08 4.19 -19.11
N GLU A 116 4.30 3.73 -18.84
CA GLU A 116 5.32 3.50 -19.86
C GLU A 116 4.80 2.53 -20.93
N PHE A 117 4.25 1.40 -20.52
CA PHE A 117 3.66 0.42 -21.43
C PHE A 117 2.43 0.99 -22.17
N ALA A 118 1.52 1.66 -21.49
CA ALA A 118 0.33 2.24 -22.11
C ALA A 118 0.72 3.23 -23.25
N ARG A 119 1.71 4.09 -22.99
CA ARG A 119 2.22 5.03 -24.00
C ARG A 119 2.84 4.32 -25.19
N SER A 120 3.59 3.22 -24.96
CA SER A 120 4.24 2.48 -26.06
C SER A 120 3.25 1.85 -27.04
N ILE A 121 2.01 1.58 -26.59
CA ILE A 121 0.94 1.01 -27.42
C ILE A 121 -0.16 2.01 -27.79
N GLY A 122 0.01 3.28 -27.45
CA GLY A 122 -0.97 4.34 -27.70
C GLY A 122 -2.24 4.23 -26.86
N ALA A 123 -2.18 3.65 -25.67
CA ALA A 123 -3.30 3.59 -24.74
C ALA A 123 -3.38 4.87 -23.89
N GLU A 124 -4.61 5.33 -23.64
CA GLU A 124 -4.90 6.59 -22.96
C GLU A 124 -5.27 6.39 -21.48
N ARG A 125 -5.61 5.16 -21.10
CA ARG A 125 -6.09 4.85 -19.75
C ARG A 125 -5.42 3.61 -19.17
N ILE A 126 -5.32 3.59 -17.85
CA ILE A 126 -4.89 2.45 -17.03
C ILE A 126 -6.05 2.07 -16.12
N ILE A 127 -6.53 0.86 -16.28
CA ILE A 127 -7.64 0.30 -15.53
C ILE A 127 -7.08 -0.56 -14.40
N THR A 128 -7.47 -0.31 -13.17
CA THR A 128 -7.05 -1.14 -12.04
C THR A 128 -8.21 -1.50 -11.13
N GLY A 129 -8.08 -2.60 -10.41
CA GLY A 129 -9.06 -3.08 -9.43
C GLY A 129 -8.96 -2.41 -8.06
N HIS A 130 -8.43 -1.19 -7.94
CA HIS A 130 -8.38 -0.49 -6.67
C HIS A 130 -9.76 0.05 -6.26
N TYR A 131 -10.09 -0.15 -4.98
CA TYR A 131 -11.28 0.43 -4.36
C TYR A 131 -11.00 1.88 -3.96
N ALA A 132 -11.11 2.76 -4.91
CA ALA A 132 -11.03 4.22 -4.74
C ALA A 132 -11.86 4.88 -5.85
N LYS A 133 -12.43 6.04 -5.61
CA LYS A 133 -13.19 6.79 -6.61
C LYS A 133 -12.35 7.92 -7.18
N LEU A 134 -12.40 8.07 -8.49
CA LEU A 134 -11.70 9.12 -9.20
C LEU A 134 -12.70 9.98 -9.96
N SER A 135 -12.66 11.28 -9.73
CA SER A 135 -13.42 12.27 -10.48
C SER A 135 -12.48 13.28 -11.15
N ARG A 136 -12.94 13.89 -12.23
CA ARG A 136 -12.20 14.93 -12.95
C ARG A 136 -13.02 16.21 -12.90
N ARG A 137 -12.43 17.26 -12.35
CA ARG A 137 -13.03 18.59 -12.31
C ARG A 137 -13.04 19.23 -13.71
N PRO A 138 -13.89 20.26 -13.95
CA PRO A 138 -13.90 20.98 -15.22
C PRO A 138 -12.55 21.64 -15.58
N ASP A 139 -11.73 22.00 -14.57
CA ASP A 139 -10.39 22.55 -14.76
C ASP A 139 -9.32 21.48 -15.05
N GLY A 140 -9.73 20.20 -15.19
CA GLY A 140 -8.86 19.07 -15.49
C GLY A 140 -8.19 18.42 -14.27
N VAL A 141 -8.35 18.98 -13.07
CA VAL A 141 -7.78 18.41 -11.84
C VAL A 141 -8.50 17.10 -11.49
N CYS A 142 -7.71 16.07 -11.23
CA CYS A 142 -8.20 14.79 -10.76
C CYS A 142 -8.31 14.78 -9.22
N GLU A 143 -9.46 14.34 -8.71
CA GLU A 143 -9.74 14.17 -7.29
C GLU A 143 -9.91 12.70 -6.97
N LEU A 144 -9.10 12.20 -6.04
CA LEU A 144 -9.20 10.84 -5.53
C LEU A 144 -9.98 10.83 -4.23
N ARG A 145 -10.95 9.93 -4.13
CA ARG A 145 -11.81 9.77 -2.96
C ARG A 145 -11.82 8.34 -2.46
N ARG A 146 -12.23 8.14 -1.23
CA ARG A 146 -12.43 6.80 -0.66
C ARG A 146 -13.39 5.99 -1.52
N GLY A 147 -13.15 4.68 -1.59
CA GLY A 147 -14.09 3.72 -2.17
C GLY A 147 -15.40 3.63 -1.39
N ASP A 148 -16.49 3.23 -2.04
CA ASP A 148 -17.81 3.09 -1.39
C ASP A 148 -17.82 1.90 -0.41
N ASP A 149 -17.22 0.76 -0.75
CA ASP A 149 -16.95 -0.29 0.25
C ASP A 149 -15.82 0.17 1.20
N ARG A 150 -16.21 0.71 2.35
CA ARG A 150 -15.26 1.23 3.36
C ARG A 150 -14.35 0.16 3.94
N ARG A 151 -14.76 -1.11 3.91
CA ARG A 151 -13.95 -2.23 4.40
C ARG A 151 -12.84 -2.58 3.42
N LYS A 152 -13.02 -2.19 2.14
CA LYS A 152 -12.10 -2.45 1.02
C LYS A 152 -11.40 -1.19 0.52
N ASP A 153 -11.74 0.01 1.02
CA ASP A 153 -11.14 1.27 0.60
C ASP A 153 -9.61 1.18 0.56
N GLN A 154 -9.04 1.49 -0.59
CA GLN A 154 -7.59 1.42 -0.84
C GLN A 154 -6.99 2.80 -1.15
N SER A 155 -7.76 3.87 -1.00
CA SER A 155 -7.29 5.23 -1.24
C SER A 155 -6.05 5.58 -0.45
N TYR A 156 -5.91 5.07 0.78
CA TYR A 156 -4.74 5.21 1.63
C TYR A 156 -3.42 4.84 0.91
N PHE A 157 -3.40 3.76 0.14
CA PHE A 157 -2.21 3.30 -0.57
C PHE A 157 -1.91 4.11 -1.84
N LEU A 158 -2.85 4.95 -2.26
CA LEU A 158 -2.78 5.72 -3.50
C LEU A 158 -2.42 7.19 -3.25
N TYR A 159 -2.14 7.61 -2.02
CA TYR A 159 -1.93 9.02 -1.66
C TYR A 159 -0.76 9.67 -2.42
N ARG A 160 0.19 8.88 -2.88
CA ARG A 160 1.36 9.34 -3.63
C ARG A 160 1.14 9.43 -5.15
N LEU A 161 -0.04 9.09 -5.65
CA LEU A 161 -0.36 9.32 -7.06
C LEU A 161 -0.53 10.80 -7.30
N GLY A 162 0.24 11.35 -8.22
CA GLY A 162 0.13 12.74 -8.66
C GLY A 162 -0.90 12.90 -9.79
N GLN A 163 -1.11 14.15 -10.22
CA GLN A 163 -2.07 14.47 -11.29
C GLN A 163 -1.74 13.76 -12.61
N ARG A 164 -0.45 13.51 -12.90
CA ARG A 164 -0.01 12.77 -14.08
C ARG A 164 -0.51 11.33 -14.10
N GLU A 165 -0.40 10.62 -12.99
CA GLU A 165 -0.85 9.23 -12.85
C GLU A 165 -2.39 9.19 -12.80
N LEU A 166 -3.01 10.07 -12.04
CA LEU A 166 -4.47 10.16 -11.89
C LEU A 166 -5.17 10.51 -13.21
N ALA A 167 -4.56 11.34 -14.05
CA ALA A 167 -5.12 11.68 -15.36
C ALA A 167 -5.27 10.45 -16.29
N MET A 168 -4.43 9.44 -16.12
CA MET A 168 -4.49 8.19 -16.88
C MET A 168 -5.24 7.07 -16.15
N ALA A 169 -5.48 7.18 -14.85
CA ALA A 169 -6.09 6.13 -14.04
C ALA A 169 -7.61 6.04 -14.22
N GLU A 170 -8.14 4.82 -14.09
CA GLU A 170 -9.56 4.51 -13.92
C GLU A 170 -9.70 3.39 -12.88
N PHE A 171 -10.67 3.55 -11.98
CA PHE A 171 -10.96 2.61 -10.90
C PHE A 171 -12.41 2.13 -10.96
N PRO A 172 -12.77 1.26 -11.93
CA PRO A 172 -14.16 0.90 -12.18
C PRO A 172 -14.88 0.26 -10.99
N VAL A 173 -14.13 -0.42 -10.10
CA VAL A 173 -14.70 -1.08 -8.92
C VAL A 173 -14.80 -0.14 -7.69
N GLY A 174 -14.33 1.08 -7.79
CA GLY A 174 -14.26 2.02 -6.66
C GLY A 174 -15.62 2.43 -6.09
N ALA A 175 -16.67 2.40 -6.90
CA ALA A 175 -18.05 2.69 -6.49
C ALA A 175 -18.89 1.41 -6.28
N MET A 176 -18.25 0.27 -6.03
CA MET A 176 -18.92 -1.02 -5.89
C MET A 176 -18.61 -1.67 -4.55
N GLU A 177 -19.61 -2.33 -3.96
CA GLU A 177 -19.39 -3.27 -2.86
C GLU A 177 -18.75 -4.56 -3.38
N LYS A 178 -17.99 -5.25 -2.54
CA LYS A 178 -17.24 -6.46 -2.93
C LYS A 178 -18.12 -7.56 -3.50
N GLU A 179 -19.31 -7.72 -2.96
CA GLU A 179 -20.30 -8.70 -3.40
C GLU A 179 -20.74 -8.42 -4.84
N ALA A 180 -20.93 -7.16 -5.21
CA ALA A 180 -21.27 -6.78 -6.58
C ALA A 180 -20.12 -7.05 -7.56
N VAL A 181 -18.86 -6.82 -7.13
CA VAL A 181 -17.67 -7.16 -7.91
C VAL A 181 -17.60 -8.66 -8.19
N ARG A 182 -17.86 -9.52 -7.19
CA ARG A 182 -17.91 -10.97 -7.36
C ARG A 182 -19.05 -11.41 -8.27
N ALA A 183 -20.22 -10.78 -8.17
CA ALA A 183 -21.36 -11.06 -9.06
C ALA A 183 -21.02 -10.77 -10.52
N VAL A 184 -20.32 -9.67 -10.81
CA VAL A 184 -19.83 -9.39 -12.17
C VAL A 184 -18.83 -10.45 -12.63
N ALA A 185 -17.85 -10.81 -11.81
CA ALA A 185 -16.87 -11.86 -12.14
C ALA A 185 -17.53 -13.20 -12.46
N ALA A 186 -18.54 -13.59 -11.66
CA ALA A 186 -19.33 -14.82 -11.88
C ALA A 186 -20.11 -14.76 -13.19
N ARG A 187 -20.73 -13.62 -13.55
CA ARG A 187 -21.43 -13.43 -14.84
C ARG A 187 -20.52 -13.67 -16.04
N TYR A 188 -19.23 -13.34 -15.94
CA TYR A 188 -18.22 -13.60 -16.98
C TYR A 188 -17.59 -15.00 -16.89
N GLY A 189 -17.97 -15.81 -15.90
CA GLY A 189 -17.41 -17.15 -15.69
C GLY A 189 -15.91 -17.12 -15.29
N PHE A 190 -15.45 -16.08 -14.61
CA PHE A 190 -14.07 -16.01 -14.18
C PHE A 190 -13.76 -16.97 -13.05
N VAL A 191 -12.69 -17.75 -13.18
CA VAL A 191 -12.19 -18.65 -12.12
C VAL A 191 -11.77 -17.88 -10.85
N THR A 192 -11.67 -16.55 -10.93
CA THR A 192 -11.33 -15.67 -9.82
C THR A 192 -12.53 -15.29 -8.96
N SER A 193 -13.78 -15.60 -9.35
CA SER A 193 -15.01 -15.19 -8.64
C SER A 193 -15.01 -15.60 -7.17
N ASP A 194 -14.57 -16.83 -6.88
CA ASP A 194 -14.57 -17.43 -5.54
C ASP A 194 -13.21 -17.35 -4.84
N LYS A 195 -12.21 -16.79 -5.53
CA LYS A 195 -10.86 -16.66 -4.97
C LYS A 195 -10.85 -15.77 -3.73
N PRO A 196 -10.23 -16.20 -2.63
CA PRO A 196 -10.04 -15.35 -1.45
C PRO A 196 -9.26 -14.07 -1.80
N ASP A 197 -9.57 -12.99 -1.07
CA ASP A 197 -8.81 -11.75 -1.22
C ASP A 197 -7.39 -11.95 -0.70
N SER A 198 -6.40 -11.43 -1.42
CA SER A 198 -5.02 -11.37 -0.92
C SER A 198 -4.97 -10.43 0.29
N GLN A 199 -4.58 -10.97 1.45
CA GLN A 199 -4.45 -10.19 2.69
C GLN A 199 -3.02 -9.70 2.91
N ASP A 200 -2.05 -10.33 2.24
CA ASP A 200 -0.62 -10.14 2.43
C ASP A 200 0.00 -9.32 1.29
N ALA A 201 1.20 -8.81 1.54
CA ALA A 201 1.96 -8.14 0.49
C ALA A 201 2.36 -9.14 -0.62
N CYS A 202 2.44 -8.64 -1.85
CA CYS A 202 2.63 -9.46 -3.05
C CYS A 202 3.92 -10.30 -3.09
N PHE A 203 4.85 -10.08 -2.17
CA PHE A 203 6.13 -10.82 -2.08
C PHE A 203 6.30 -11.56 -0.74
N GLN A 204 5.30 -11.56 0.13
CA GLN A 204 5.39 -12.25 1.43
C GLN A 204 5.42 -13.76 1.25
N VAL A 205 6.27 -14.42 2.04
CA VAL A 205 6.32 -15.88 2.14
C VAL A 205 5.34 -16.34 3.22
N PRO A 206 4.48 -17.34 2.94
CA PRO A 206 3.56 -17.86 3.94
C PRO A 206 4.31 -18.39 5.19
N GLY A 207 3.81 -18.02 6.36
CA GLY A 207 4.40 -18.44 7.64
C GLY A 207 5.58 -17.61 8.12
N GLU A 208 6.10 -16.68 7.30
CA GLU A 208 7.09 -15.70 7.73
C GLU A 208 6.47 -14.34 8.02
N CYS A 209 7.09 -13.56 8.91
CA CYS A 209 6.73 -12.16 9.00
C CYS A 209 7.30 -11.40 7.80
N PHE A 210 6.55 -10.38 7.36
CA PHE A 210 6.85 -9.57 6.20
C PHE A 210 8.29 -9.02 6.17
N SER A 211 8.77 -8.50 7.29
CA SER A 211 10.11 -7.92 7.42
C SER A 211 11.22 -8.97 7.36
N GLU A 212 10.98 -10.21 7.81
CA GLU A 212 11.93 -11.30 7.67
C GLU A 212 12.09 -11.74 6.21
N THR A 213 10.97 -11.83 5.47
CA THR A 213 11.02 -12.07 4.02
C THR A 213 11.84 -10.99 3.31
N LEU A 214 11.61 -9.71 3.62
CA LEU A 214 12.38 -8.58 3.07
C LEU A 214 13.87 -8.70 3.39
N ARG A 215 14.19 -8.95 4.66
CA ARG A 215 15.57 -9.10 5.11
C ARG A 215 16.31 -10.18 4.32
N LYS A 216 15.68 -11.33 4.13
CA LYS A 216 16.25 -12.45 3.36
C LYS A 216 16.43 -12.09 1.89
N LEU A 217 15.39 -11.56 1.24
CA LEU A 217 15.43 -11.14 -0.17
C LEU A 217 16.53 -10.12 -0.46
N CYS A 218 16.77 -9.19 0.48
CA CYS A 218 17.76 -8.14 0.33
C CYS A 218 19.13 -8.50 0.95
N HIS A 219 19.29 -9.73 1.46
CA HIS A 219 20.52 -10.22 2.10
C HIS A 219 21.03 -9.31 3.24
N LEU A 220 20.12 -8.69 4.00
CA LEU A 220 20.50 -7.85 5.13
C LEU A 220 20.77 -8.71 6.39
N PRO A 221 21.76 -8.32 7.22
CA PRO A 221 22.02 -9.01 8.49
C PRO A 221 20.87 -8.78 9.47
N ALA A 222 20.55 -9.79 10.27
CA ALA A 222 19.69 -9.60 11.42
C ALA A 222 20.45 -8.81 12.50
N ARG A 223 19.73 -7.95 13.22
CA ARG A 223 20.27 -7.21 14.37
C ARG A 223 19.60 -7.70 15.66
N PRO A 224 20.16 -8.74 16.32
CA PRO A 224 19.62 -9.23 17.58
C PRO A 224 19.85 -8.23 18.72
N GLY A 225 19.06 -8.35 19.79
CA GLY A 225 19.17 -7.49 20.94
C GLY A 225 18.34 -8.00 22.12
N SER A 226 18.07 -7.09 23.07
CA SER A 226 17.34 -7.41 24.29
C SER A 226 16.01 -6.67 24.36
N PHE A 227 15.02 -7.28 25.00
CA PHE A 227 13.84 -6.55 25.48
C PHE A 227 14.16 -5.93 26.84
N LEU A 228 13.92 -4.64 26.95
CA LEU A 228 14.10 -3.86 28.16
C LEU A 228 12.73 -3.46 28.73
N TYR A 229 12.54 -3.70 30.03
CA TYR A 229 11.39 -3.17 30.77
C TYR A 229 11.91 -2.50 32.04
N ARG A 230 11.61 -1.20 32.20
CA ARG A 230 12.13 -0.37 33.30
C ARG A 230 13.65 -0.46 33.45
N GLY A 231 14.37 -0.43 32.34
CA GLY A 231 15.83 -0.50 32.27
C GLY A 231 16.44 -1.89 32.54
N LYS A 232 15.63 -2.95 32.77
CA LYS A 232 16.11 -4.32 33.00
C LYS A 232 15.87 -5.19 31.78
N ILE A 233 16.81 -6.07 31.47
CA ILE A 233 16.63 -7.08 30.41
C ILE A 233 15.59 -8.10 30.89
N VAL A 234 14.51 -8.27 30.10
CA VAL A 234 13.40 -9.18 30.35
C VAL A 234 13.25 -10.28 29.30
N GLY A 235 14.07 -10.22 28.24
CA GLY A 235 14.09 -11.20 27.16
C GLY A 235 15.12 -10.85 26.11
N ARG A 236 15.23 -11.70 25.08
CA ARG A 236 16.08 -11.48 23.92
C ARG A 236 15.29 -11.73 22.65
N HIS A 237 15.72 -11.14 21.55
CA HIS A 237 15.12 -11.33 20.23
C HIS A 237 16.20 -11.50 19.16
N SER A 238 15.82 -12.07 18.01
CA SER A 238 16.72 -12.38 16.90
C SER A 238 16.96 -11.21 15.94
N GLY A 239 16.13 -10.17 16.00
CA GLY A 239 16.31 -8.99 15.14
C GLY A 239 15.21 -7.95 15.33
N ILE A 240 15.63 -6.67 15.41
CA ILE A 240 14.70 -5.52 15.58
C ILE A 240 13.68 -5.39 14.44
N HIS A 241 14.04 -5.83 13.22
CA HIS A 241 13.17 -5.78 12.04
C HIS A 241 11.85 -6.54 12.22
N GLN A 242 11.78 -7.48 13.18
CA GLN A 242 10.57 -8.27 13.46
C GLN A 242 9.54 -7.53 14.33
N TYR A 243 9.87 -6.33 14.79
CA TYR A 243 9.05 -5.60 15.75
C TYR A 243 8.63 -4.21 15.23
N THR A 244 7.49 -3.78 15.72
CA THR A 244 6.87 -2.50 15.35
C THR A 244 6.37 -1.80 16.61
N ILE A 245 6.47 -0.49 16.68
CA ILE A 245 5.92 0.33 17.77
C ILE A 245 4.44 0.00 17.99
N GLY A 246 4.06 -0.28 19.24
CA GLY A 246 2.71 -0.67 19.63
C GLY A 246 2.40 -2.17 19.48
N GLN A 247 3.35 -2.98 18.96
CA GLN A 247 3.17 -4.43 18.89
C GLN A 247 3.05 -5.05 20.28
N ARG A 248 2.04 -5.93 20.46
CA ARG A 248 1.77 -6.65 21.71
C ARG A 248 2.01 -8.15 21.59
N LYS A 249 1.68 -8.74 20.43
CA LYS A 249 1.78 -10.19 20.21
C LYS A 249 3.17 -10.56 19.72
N GLY A 250 3.61 -11.80 20.04
CA GLY A 250 4.86 -12.34 19.53
C GLY A 250 6.13 -11.80 20.22
N LEU A 251 6.02 -11.13 21.38
CA LEU A 251 7.18 -10.65 22.13
C LEU A 251 7.89 -11.77 22.91
N ASN A 252 7.17 -12.83 23.26
CA ASN A 252 7.69 -13.98 24.02
C ASN A 252 8.40 -13.59 25.33
N VAL A 253 7.88 -12.56 26.02
CA VAL A 253 8.37 -12.11 27.35
C VAL A 253 7.33 -12.40 28.41
N ALA A 254 7.77 -12.82 29.61
CA ALA A 254 6.91 -13.16 30.74
C ALA A 254 6.91 -12.02 31.78
N LEU A 255 6.05 -11.01 31.60
CA LEU A 255 5.90 -9.91 32.56
C LEU A 255 4.66 -10.04 33.46
N GLY A 256 3.85 -11.09 33.27
CA GLY A 256 2.59 -11.28 34.02
C GLY A 256 1.44 -10.34 33.61
N VAL A 257 1.73 -9.33 32.80
CA VAL A 257 0.78 -8.33 32.26
C VAL A 257 1.10 -8.09 30.78
N PRO A 258 0.11 -7.61 30.01
CA PRO A 258 0.33 -7.25 28.62
C PRO A 258 1.42 -6.18 28.46
N ALA A 259 2.35 -6.41 27.54
CA ALA A 259 3.41 -5.46 27.22
C ALA A 259 3.33 -5.05 25.73
N TYR A 260 3.87 -3.88 25.44
CA TYR A 260 3.87 -3.27 24.10
C TYR A 260 5.27 -2.78 23.76
N VAL A 261 5.65 -2.87 22.50
CA VAL A 261 6.86 -2.21 22.01
C VAL A 261 6.66 -0.70 22.08
N ALA A 262 7.48 0.00 22.87
CA ALA A 262 7.44 1.44 23.04
C ALA A 262 8.52 2.16 22.23
N ALA A 263 9.73 1.59 22.19
CA ALA A 263 10.83 2.13 21.40
C ALA A 263 11.71 1.00 20.83
N ILE A 264 12.36 1.27 19.73
CA ILE A 264 13.34 0.40 19.07
C ILE A 264 14.60 1.24 18.86
N ASP A 265 15.71 0.83 19.45
CA ASP A 265 17.01 1.47 19.24
C ASP A 265 17.77 0.72 18.13
N PRO A 266 17.94 1.34 16.95
CA PRO A 266 18.64 0.69 15.85
C PRO A 266 20.14 0.58 16.06
N VAL A 267 20.74 1.27 17.05
CA VAL A 267 22.18 1.25 17.33
C VAL A 267 22.52 0.08 18.25
N SER A 268 21.89 0.02 19.43
CA SER A 268 22.10 -1.08 20.39
C SER A 268 21.39 -2.38 19.99
N GLY A 269 20.30 -2.27 19.22
CA GLY A 269 19.39 -3.35 18.91
C GLY A 269 18.40 -3.63 20.04
N ASP A 270 18.30 -2.79 21.06
CA ASP A 270 17.40 -3.00 22.18
C ASP A 270 15.98 -2.50 21.88
N ILE A 271 15.00 -3.18 22.43
CA ILE A 271 13.59 -2.87 22.32
C ILE A 271 13.03 -2.57 23.70
N THR A 272 12.57 -1.34 23.92
CA THR A 272 11.92 -0.95 25.17
C THR A 272 10.46 -1.36 25.16
N LEU A 273 10.03 -2.00 26.24
CA LEU A 273 8.66 -2.43 26.46
C LEU A 273 7.98 -1.55 27.52
N GLU A 274 6.68 -1.30 27.29
CA GLU A 274 5.80 -0.62 28.22
C GLU A 274 4.55 -1.46 28.50
N THR A 275 4.06 -1.41 29.74
CA THR A 275 2.83 -2.12 30.16
C THR A 275 1.63 -1.17 30.24
N ASN A 276 1.88 0.14 30.37
CA ASN A 276 0.83 1.14 30.28
C ASN A 276 0.59 1.56 28.80
N PRO A 277 -0.58 1.26 28.21
CA PRO A 277 -0.86 1.66 26.84
C PRO A 277 -0.92 3.18 26.60
N GLU A 278 -1.12 3.98 27.64
CA GLU A 278 -1.12 5.44 27.56
C GLU A 278 0.29 6.00 27.29
N ALA A 279 1.35 5.30 27.70
CA ALA A 279 2.72 5.68 27.38
C ALA A 279 3.05 5.63 25.87
N LEU A 280 2.16 5.07 25.06
CA LEU A 280 2.28 5.04 23.60
C LEU A 280 1.47 6.16 22.91
N LEU A 281 0.82 7.04 23.68
CA LEU A 281 0.07 8.17 23.14
C LEU A 281 1.03 9.30 22.77
N SER A 282 0.83 9.87 21.59
CA SER A 282 1.57 11.02 21.09
C SER A 282 0.61 12.16 20.78
N ALA A 283 0.92 13.36 21.28
CA ALA A 283 0.15 14.58 21.04
C ALA A 283 0.51 15.25 19.71
N GLY A 284 1.62 14.85 19.10
CA GLY A 284 2.08 15.35 17.81
C GLY A 284 3.09 14.42 17.17
N PHE A 285 3.36 14.64 15.88
CA PHE A 285 4.40 13.91 15.14
C PHE A 285 4.84 14.68 13.90
N VAL A 286 6.01 14.34 13.43
CA VAL A 286 6.64 14.96 12.26
C VAL A 286 6.53 14.05 11.05
N LEU A 287 6.21 14.66 9.90
CA LEU A 287 6.21 14.00 8.59
C LEU A 287 7.31 14.57 7.70
N ARG A 288 7.90 13.67 6.92
CA ARG A 288 8.80 13.97 5.80
C ARG A 288 8.28 13.34 4.52
N ASP A 289 8.96 13.59 3.41
CA ASP A 289 8.64 13.01 2.10
C ASP A 289 7.15 13.23 1.76
N LEU A 290 6.73 14.50 1.88
CA LEU A 290 5.34 14.92 1.66
C LEU A 290 4.96 14.85 0.20
N HIS A 291 3.74 14.39 -0.05
CA HIS A 291 3.11 14.40 -1.36
C HIS A 291 1.68 14.93 -1.25
N TRP A 292 1.38 16.02 -1.92
CA TRP A 292 0.05 16.61 -1.99
C TRP A 292 -0.50 16.44 -3.39
N GLN A 293 -1.69 15.85 -3.54
CA GLN A 293 -2.27 15.58 -4.86
C GLN A 293 -2.52 16.84 -5.69
N SER A 294 -2.81 17.96 -5.03
CA SER A 294 -2.97 19.27 -5.67
C SER A 294 -1.62 19.97 -5.95
N GLY A 295 -0.49 19.39 -5.53
CA GLY A 295 0.83 20.03 -5.56
C GLY A 295 1.05 21.06 -4.45
N ARG A 296 0.06 21.31 -3.58
CA ARG A 296 0.13 22.24 -2.44
C ARG A 296 -0.42 21.57 -1.19
N ALA A 297 0.11 21.93 -0.05
CA ALA A 297 -0.48 21.53 1.23
C ALA A 297 -1.92 22.07 1.35
N PRO A 298 -2.81 21.30 1.98
CA PRO A 298 -4.18 21.75 2.23
C PRO A 298 -4.17 22.94 3.20
N GLU A 299 -5.12 23.84 3.02
CA GLU A 299 -5.44 24.86 4.02
C GLU A 299 -6.00 24.19 5.26
N ASP A 300 -5.57 24.67 6.42
CA ASP A 300 -6.11 24.25 7.72
C ASP A 300 -7.40 25.04 8.02
N ASP A 301 -8.51 24.48 7.60
CA ASP A 301 -9.86 25.02 7.83
C ASP A 301 -10.61 24.30 8.98
N GLY A 302 -9.87 23.51 9.76
CA GLY A 302 -10.43 22.72 10.86
C GLY A 302 -11.14 21.44 10.43
N THR A 303 -11.12 21.08 9.15
CA THR A 303 -11.80 19.88 8.61
C THR A 303 -10.84 18.75 8.22
N LEU A 304 -9.54 18.94 8.48
CA LEU A 304 -8.52 17.95 8.13
C LEU A 304 -8.62 16.72 9.03
N LEU A 305 -8.58 15.56 8.39
CA LEU A 305 -8.49 14.26 9.05
C LEU A 305 -7.14 13.61 8.69
N VAL A 306 -6.43 13.06 9.68
CA VAL A 306 -5.22 12.27 9.45
C VAL A 306 -5.44 10.80 9.79
N GLN A 307 -5.02 9.92 8.90
CA GLN A 307 -5.03 8.48 9.07
C GLN A 307 -3.59 7.96 9.07
N ILE A 308 -3.12 7.43 10.22
CA ILE A 308 -1.73 6.97 10.41
C ILE A 308 -1.51 5.49 10.14
N ARG A 309 -2.55 4.74 9.80
CA ARG A 309 -2.51 3.32 9.42
C ARG A 309 -3.68 3.00 8.51
N TYR A 310 -3.51 2.06 7.62
CA TYR A 310 -4.53 1.66 6.66
C TYR A 310 -5.92 1.37 7.26
N ARG A 311 -5.96 0.69 8.43
CA ARG A 311 -7.23 0.32 9.09
C ARG A 311 -7.62 1.23 10.26
N SER A 312 -6.93 2.35 10.46
CA SER A 312 -7.34 3.31 11.48
C SER A 312 -8.43 4.25 10.94
N SER A 313 -9.28 4.73 11.84
CA SER A 313 -10.15 5.88 11.56
C SER A 313 -9.31 7.13 11.38
N GLY A 314 -9.79 8.10 10.59
CA GLY A 314 -9.21 9.43 10.54
C GLY A 314 -9.42 10.16 11.87
N GLU A 315 -8.41 10.88 12.33
CA GLU A 315 -8.49 11.79 13.50
C GLU A 315 -8.40 13.24 13.03
N PRO A 316 -9.27 14.15 13.48
CA PRO A 316 -9.12 15.58 13.22
C PRO A 316 -7.76 16.08 13.64
N CYS A 317 -7.15 16.94 12.83
CA CYS A 317 -5.79 17.43 13.08
C CYS A 317 -5.55 18.82 12.52
N ARG A 318 -4.46 19.43 12.98
CA ARG A 318 -3.87 20.65 12.42
C ARG A 318 -2.49 20.33 11.84
N LEU A 319 -2.04 21.17 10.89
CA LEU A 319 -0.76 21.06 10.24
C LEU A 319 0.06 22.33 10.44
N GLU A 320 1.31 22.19 10.82
CA GLU A 320 2.32 23.25 10.74
C GLU A 320 3.41 22.85 9.74
N GLN A 321 3.53 23.62 8.67
CA GLN A 321 4.53 23.36 7.65
C GLN A 321 5.87 23.99 7.99
N PHE A 322 6.96 23.31 7.65
CA PHE A 322 8.32 23.82 7.69
C PHE A 322 9.12 23.31 6.48
N PRO A 323 10.28 23.88 6.15
CA PRO A 323 11.11 23.41 5.05
C PRO A 323 11.45 21.91 5.19
N GLY A 324 11.01 21.10 4.21
CA GLY A 324 11.25 19.66 4.16
C GLY A 324 10.28 18.76 4.92
N GLY A 325 9.23 19.32 5.56
CA GLY A 325 8.26 18.50 6.29
C GLY A 325 7.05 19.25 6.82
N CYS A 326 6.26 18.58 7.65
CA CYS A 326 5.23 19.21 8.46
C CYS A 326 5.10 18.53 9.82
N ARG A 327 4.67 19.26 10.83
CA ARG A 327 4.24 18.73 12.12
C ARG A 327 2.73 18.61 12.14
N VAL A 328 2.25 17.50 12.66
CA VAL A 328 0.83 17.17 12.76
C VAL A 328 0.42 17.17 14.22
N PHE A 329 -0.66 17.88 14.55
CA PHE A 329 -1.25 17.95 15.87
C PHE A 329 -2.66 17.33 15.79
N PRO A 330 -2.83 16.04 16.12
CA PRO A 330 -4.14 15.43 16.19
C PRO A 330 -4.94 16.05 17.35
N LEU A 331 -6.26 16.15 17.18
CA LEU A 331 -7.13 16.71 18.22
C LEU A 331 -7.11 15.85 19.50
N ARG A 332 -7.01 14.54 19.33
CA ARG A 332 -6.80 13.58 20.42
C ARG A 332 -5.48 12.85 20.21
N PRO A 333 -4.70 12.62 21.28
CA PRO A 333 -3.45 11.88 21.18
C PRO A 333 -3.63 10.55 20.46
N LEU A 334 -2.75 10.27 19.51
CA LEU A 334 -2.78 9.04 18.73
C LEU A 334 -1.84 7.99 19.32
N ARG A 335 -2.34 6.76 19.39
CA ARG A 335 -1.58 5.67 19.96
C ARG A 335 -0.62 5.05 18.93
N ALA A 336 0.62 4.82 19.37
CA ALA A 336 1.66 4.11 18.63
C ALA A 336 1.87 4.72 17.23
N VAL A 337 2.10 6.01 17.18
CA VAL A 337 2.58 6.70 15.98
C VAL A 337 3.93 6.09 15.61
N THR A 338 4.00 5.47 14.43
CA THR A 338 5.10 4.56 14.08
C THR A 338 5.97 5.16 12.98
N PRO A 339 7.26 5.44 13.25
CA PRO A 339 8.20 5.90 12.23
C PRO A 339 8.26 4.96 11.02
N GLY A 340 8.27 5.53 9.82
CA GLY A 340 8.25 4.79 8.55
C GLY A 340 6.85 4.54 7.99
N GLN A 341 5.79 4.53 8.83
CA GLN A 341 4.42 4.43 8.34
C GLN A 341 4.01 5.71 7.59
N SER A 342 3.00 5.57 6.72
CA SER A 342 2.40 6.73 6.06
C SER A 342 1.35 7.37 6.96
N ALA A 343 1.29 8.70 6.95
CA ALA A 343 0.15 9.46 7.43
C ALA A 343 -0.54 10.10 6.23
N VAL A 344 -1.84 9.82 6.06
CA VAL A 344 -2.61 10.22 4.88
C VAL A 344 -3.73 11.15 5.31
N PHE A 345 -3.87 12.27 4.59
CA PHE A 345 -4.82 13.32 4.90
C PHE A 345 -6.05 13.26 4.02
N TYR A 346 -7.17 13.51 4.66
CA TYR A 346 -8.48 13.56 4.01
C TYR A 346 -9.24 14.81 4.45
N ARG A 347 -10.18 15.24 3.60
CA ARG A 347 -11.28 16.14 3.94
C ARG A 347 -12.55 15.41 3.56
N ASP A 348 -13.32 14.98 4.55
CA ASP A 348 -14.39 13.98 4.36
C ASP A 348 -13.82 12.73 3.63
N ASP A 349 -14.24 12.50 2.41
CA ASP A 349 -13.81 11.39 1.58
C ASP A 349 -12.70 11.76 0.59
N LEU A 350 -12.45 13.05 0.40
CA LEU A 350 -11.44 13.54 -0.54
C LEU A 350 -10.04 13.30 0.05
N LEU A 351 -9.23 12.56 -0.68
CA LEU A 351 -7.83 12.35 -0.36
C LEU A 351 -7.03 13.57 -0.78
N LEU A 352 -6.26 14.14 0.14
CA LEU A 352 -5.48 15.35 -0.08
C LEU A 352 -3.99 15.07 -0.33
N GLY A 353 -3.49 13.99 0.23
CA GLY A 353 -2.07 13.63 0.16
C GLY A 353 -1.58 13.00 1.46
N GLY A 354 -0.30 13.10 1.72
CA GLY A 354 0.30 12.51 2.92
C GLY A 354 1.81 12.65 2.98
N GLY A 355 2.40 11.94 3.94
CA GLY A 355 3.84 11.85 4.12
C GLY A 355 4.24 10.61 4.90
N VAL A 356 5.54 10.46 5.11
CA VAL A 356 6.11 9.40 5.94
C VAL A 356 6.35 9.93 7.35
N ILE A 357 5.88 9.20 8.36
CA ILE A 357 6.12 9.54 9.76
C ILE A 357 7.62 9.40 10.05
N ASP A 358 8.23 10.51 10.47
CA ASP A 358 9.64 10.55 10.83
C ASP A 358 9.83 10.14 12.29
N HIS A 359 9.17 10.84 13.20
CA HIS A 359 9.15 10.55 14.63
C HIS A 359 7.87 11.06 15.28
N ALA A 360 7.52 10.52 16.44
CA ALA A 360 6.48 10.99 17.34
C ALA A 360 7.08 11.94 18.39
N ASP A 361 6.25 12.88 18.87
CA ASP A 361 6.62 13.81 19.97
C ASP A 361 6.53 13.12 21.33
#